data_3e0db76f13bb382651e87456e8570be3
#
_entry.id   3e0db76f13bb382651e87456e8570be3
#
_cell.length_a   1.000
_cell.length_b   1.000
_cell.length_c   1.000
_cell.angle_alpha   90.00
_cell.angle_beta   90.00
_cell.angle_gamma   90.00
#
_symmetry.space_group_name_H-M   'P 1'
#
loop_
_entity.id
_entity.type
_entity.pdbx_description
1 polymer ?
#
loop_
_entity_poly.entity_id
_entity_poly.type
_entity_poly.pdbx_seq_one_letter_code
_entity_poly.pdbx_strand_id
1 'polypeptide(L)'
;MSSTTSRTVLFHELGGPDVLKTEDVEVPAPGPGEVLVRVEALGLNRAEALFRAGTYYYQPTLPASRLGYEASGTVEAVGDGVTEFAVGDPVTTGPGIEMSAQGVYAERVVLPDTAVVPRPETVDAVTGAAAWLTYTTAYGALLETAGLKPGDHVLITGASSGVGTAAIQVARRIGAIPLATTRTEAKKRRLLDLGAEHVIVSDDEDVAKETRRLTGGPGAEVIFDAIGGPGFRPLGEALAEGGAMLVYGWLDQRPAELPWNWPLTIHTYANFALTSTPAGRRRSTAFLNAGLRDGGFRPPVAEVFEGLDRIRDAHRLMESNAHFGKIVVKP
;
A
#
# COMPACT_ATOMS: atom_id res chain seq x y z
N MET A 1 -1.32 34.87 15.78
CA MET A 1 -0.74 33.51 15.81
C MET A 1 0.28 33.48 14.70
N SER A 2 1.53 33.09 14.95
CA SER A 2 2.56 33.02 13.88
C SER A 2 2.15 31.85 12.97
N SER A 3 1.92 32.11 11.70
CA SER A 3 1.75 31.06 10.69
C SER A 3 3.07 30.29 10.57
N THR A 4 2.98 28.97 10.60
CA THR A 4 4.12 28.09 10.36
C THR A 4 4.08 27.70 8.89
N THR A 5 5.18 27.88 8.15
CA THR A 5 5.30 27.34 6.80
C THR A 5 5.83 25.92 6.83
N SER A 6 5.44 25.11 5.84
CA SER A 6 5.93 23.75 5.62
C SER A 6 6.29 23.57 4.16
N ARG A 7 7.43 23.00 3.90
CA ARG A 7 7.78 22.51 2.56
C ARG A 7 6.81 21.39 2.21
N THR A 8 6.14 21.56 1.08
CA THR A 8 5.05 20.64 0.63
C THR A 8 5.24 20.34 -0.85
N VAL A 9 5.06 19.10 -1.24
CA VAL A 9 5.07 18.70 -2.65
C VAL A 9 3.69 18.96 -3.25
N LEU A 10 3.66 19.79 -4.29
CA LEU A 10 2.47 20.12 -5.07
C LEU A 10 2.69 19.78 -6.54
N PHE A 11 1.58 19.70 -7.28
CA PHE A 11 1.61 19.70 -8.74
C PHE A 11 0.45 20.53 -9.30
N HIS A 12 0.72 21.20 -10.44
CA HIS A 12 -0.19 22.20 -11.03
C HIS A 12 -0.81 21.74 -12.35
N GLU A 13 -0.31 20.65 -12.90
CA GLU A 13 -0.75 20.01 -14.15
C GLU A 13 -0.57 18.50 -14.05
N LEU A 14 -1.32 17.76 -14.87
CA LEU A 14 -1.17 16.32 -14.96
C LEU A 14 0.13 15.95 -15.67
N GLY A 15 0.77 14.86 -15.26
CA GLY A 15 1.99 14.42 -15.96
C GLY A 15 2.82 13.38 -15.23
N GLY A 16 4.06 13.21 -15.69
CA GLY A 16 5.08 12.35 -15.09
C GLY A 16 5.68 12.96 -13.82
N PRO A 17 6.73 12.33 -13.24
CA PRO A 17 7.34 12.81 -12.00
C PRO A 17 7.82 14.27 -12.02
N ASP A 18 8.09 14.82 -13.19
CA ASP A 18 8.65 16.17 -13.35
C ASP A 18 7.67 17.29 -12.99
N VAL A 19 6.36 17.04 -12.96
CA VAL A 19 5.35 18.01 -12.54
C VAL A 19 5.34 18.26 -11.04
N LEU A 20 5.98 17.38 -10.24
CA LEU A 20 6.08 17.54 -8.79
C LEU A 20 7.04 18.67 -8.43
N LYS A 21 6.56 19.61 -7.60
CA LYS A 21 7.32 20.76 -7.12
C LYS A 21 7.25 20.84 -5.60
N THR A 22 8.36 21.18 -4.97
CA THR A 22 8.39 21.48 -3.54
C THR A 22 8.20 22.98 -3.37
N GLU A 23 7.18 23.38 -2.61
CA GLU A 23 6.79 24.77 -2.37
C GLU A 23 6.57 24.99 -0.88
N ASP A 24 6.75 26.24 -0.42
CA ASP A 24 6.44 26.64 0.94
C ASP A 24 4.94 26.95 1.04
N VAL A 25 4.24 26.21 1.91
CA VAL A 25 2.79 26.32 2.11
C VAL A 25 2.52 26.70 3.57
N GLU A 26 1.61 27.63 3.78
CA GLU A 26 1.16 27.97 5.13
C GLU A 26 0.40 26.79 5.76
N VAL A 27 0.77 26.44 6.99
CA VAL A 27 0.13 25.37 7.76
C VAL A 27 -0.74 26.01 8.83
N PRO A 28 -2.07 25.84 8.77
CA PRO A 28 -2.97 26.35 9.79
C PRO A 28 -2.79 25.57 11.11
N ALA A 29 -3.23 26.17 12.21
CA ALA A 29 -3.43 25.41 13.43
C ALA A 29 -4.53 24.36 13.22
N PRO A 30 -4.44 23.16 13.84
CA PRO A 30 -5.48 22.14 13.72
C PRO A 30 -6.81 22.65 14.28
N GLY A 31 -7.88 22.47 13.50
CA GLY A 31 -9.26 22.75 13.89
C GLY A 31 -9.84 21.65 14.78
N PRO A 32 -11.12 21.77 15.18
CA PRO A 32 -11.80 20.74 15.98
C PRO A 32 -11.77 19.37 15.29
N GLY A 33 -11.32 18.32 15.99
CA GLY A 33 -11.20 16.95 15.46
C GLY A 33 -10.01 16.74 14.52
N GLU A 34 -9.05 17.67 14.48
CA GLU A 34 -7.86 17.58 13.66
C GLU A 34 -6.58 17.50 14.50
N VAL A 35 -5.55 16.94 13.90
CA VAL A 35 -4.19 16.89 14.47
C VAL A 35 -3.18 17.47 13.48
N LEU A 36 -2.18 18.17 13.98
CA LEU A 36 -1.00 18.56 13.22
C LEU A 36 0.07 17.48 13.42
N VAL A 37 0.50 16.87 12.32
CA VAL A 37 1.56 15.87 12.32
C VAL A 37 2.82 16.45 11.72
N ARG A 38 3.94 16.37 12.45
CA ARG A 38 5.29 16.55 11.91
C ARG A 38 5.69 15.24 11.26
N VAL A 39 5.83 15.28 9.94
CA VAL A 39 6.16 14.11 9.12
C VAL A 39 7.65 13.80 9.22
N GLU A 40 7.98 12.55 9.46
CA GLU A 40 9.36 12.06 9.58
C GLU A 40 9.73 11.10 8.44
N ALA A 41 8.72 10.47 7.83
CA ALA A 41 8.88 9.60 6.67
C ALA A 41 7.59 9.51 5.85
N LEU A 42 7.74 9.44 4.54
CA LEU A 42 6.67 9.30 3.54
C LEU A 42 6.82 7.96 2.83
N GLY A 43 5.76 7.18 2.73
CA GLY A 43 5.75 5.94 1.97
C GLY A 43 5.10 6.14 0.59
N LEU A 44 5.81 5.84 -0.49
CA LEU A 44 5.26 5.98 -1.84
C LEU A 44 4.35 4.81 -2.22
N ASN A 45 3.28 5.12 -2.95
CA ASN A 45 2.30 4.17 -3.45
C ASN A 45 2.00 4.39 -4.94
N ARG A 46 1.67 3.33 -5.67
CA ARG A 46 1.32 3.44 -7.10
C ARG A 46 0.11 4.35 -7.36
N ALA A 47 -0.82 4.39 -6.42
CA ALA A 47 -2.00 5.26 -6.46
C ALA A 47 -1.64 6.74 -6.72
N GLU A 48 -0.56 7.22 -6.14
CA GLU A 48 -0.08 8.60 -6.26
C GLU A 48 0.44 8.90 -7.67
N ALA A 49 1.11 7.94 -8.31
CA ALA A 49 1.54 8.09 -9.70
C ALA A 49 0.34 8.13 -10.66
N LEU A 50 -0.66 7.26 -10.43
CA LEU A 50 -1.91 7.26 -11.20
C LEU A 50 -2.72 8.55 -10.98
N PHE A 51 -2.80 9.03 -9.75
CA PHE A 51 -3.48 10.28 -9.41
C PHE A 51 -2.84 11.49 -10.09
N ARG A 52 -1.53 11.64 -9.98
CA ARG A 52 -0.77 12.69 -10.65
C ARG A 52 -0.90 12.63 -12.17
N ALA A 53 -1.00 11.44 -12.75
CA ALA A 53 -1.18 11.23 -14.20
C ALA A 53 -2.64 11.42 -14.66
N GLY A 54 -3.61 11.61 -13.74
CA GLY A 54 -5.04 11.73 -14.07
C GLY A 54 -5.69 10.42 -14.47
N THR A 55 -5.12 9.27 -14.13
CA THR A 55 -5.63 7.93 -14.44
C THR A 55 -6.10 7.15 -13.22
N TYR A 56 -6.14 7.81 -12.07
CA TYR A 56 -6.71 7.24 -10.84
C TYR A 56 -8.25 7.32 -10.87
N TYR A 57 -8.93 6.59 -9.99
CA TYR A 57 -10.40 6.51 -9.98
C TYR A 57 -11.10 7.83 -9.63
N TYR A 58 -10.38 8.82 -9.09
CA TYR A 58 -10.82 10.21 -8.96
C TYR A 58 -9.72 11.18 -9.40
N GLN A 59 -10.12 12.38 -9.81
CA GLN A 59 -9.22 13.35 -10.40
C GLN A 59 -8.64 14.32 -9.37
N PRO A 60 -7.39 14.80 -9.55
CA PRO A 60 -6.85 15.86 -8.74
C PRO A 60 -7.56 17.20 -8.98
N THR A 61 -7.64 18.01 -7.94
CA THR A 61 -8.06 19.43 -8.04
C THR A 61 -6.85 20.28 -8.38
N LEU A 62 -6.83 20.85 -9.58
CA LEU A 62 -5.75 21.69 -10.07
C LEU A 62 -6.16 23.17 -10.13
N PRO A 63 -5.20 24.10 -10.05
CA PRO A 63 -3.79 23.91 -9.77
C PRO A 63 -3.51 23.67 -8.28
N ALA A 64 -2.25 23.41 -7.94
CA ALA A 64 -1.74 23.26 -6.58
C ALA A 64 -2.34 22.06 -5.80
N SER A 65 -2.57 20.94 -6.49
CA SER A 65 -2.96 19.70 -5.84
C SER A 65 -1.83 19.18 -4.94
N ARG A 66 -2.18 18.76 -3.71
CA ARG A 66 -1.32 17.97 -2.85
C ARG A 66 -1.29 16.51 -3.31
N LEU A 67 -0.44 15.71 -2.70
CA LEU A 67 -0.23 14.30 -3.03
C LEU A 67 0.17 13.49 -1.79
N GLY A 68 -0.09 12.19 -1.84
CA GLY A 68 0.37 11.22 -0.86
C GLY A 68 -0.69 10.77 0.13
N TYR A 69 -0.72 9.47 0.38
CA TYR A 69 -1.60 8.84 1.38
C TYR A 69 -0.88 8.49 2.67
N GLU A 70 0.39 8.11 2.59
CA GLU A 70 1.07 7.40 3.67
C GLU A 70 2.26 8.16 4.20
N ALA A 71 2.19 8.51 5.47
CA ALA A 71 3.27 9.14 6.22
C ALA A 71 3.37 8.54 7.62
N SER A 72 4.53 8.68 8.22
CA SER A 72 4.76 8.41 9.64
C SER A 72 5.46 9.59 10.27
N GLY A 73 5.09 9.91 11.50
CA GLY A 73 5.64 11.07 12.19
C GLY A 73 5.18 11.14 13.64
N THR A 74 5.16 12.35 14.15
CA THR A 74 4.80 12.66 15.54
C THR A 74 3.73 13.76 15.58
N VAL A 75 2.75 13.63 16.44
CA VAL A 75 1.75 14.67 16.70
C VAL A 75 2.42 15.89 17.28
N GLU A 76 2.29 17.05 16.62
CA GLU A 76 2.88 18.33 17.03
C GLU A 76 1.85 19.24 17.73
N ALA A 77 0.56 19.13 17.34
CA ALA A 77 -0.54 19.82 17.99
C ALA A 77 -1.85 19.03 17.79
N VAL A 78 -2.82 19.27 18.67
CA VAL A 78 -4.17 18.67 18.61
C VAL A 78 -5.23 19.78 18.67
N GLY A 79 -6.29 19.63 17.89
CA GLY A 79 -7.43 20.52 17.92
C GLY A 79 -8.45 20.14 19.00
N ASP A 80 -9.44 20.98 19.16
CA ASP A 80 -10.51 20.75 20.15
C ASP A 80 -11.26 19.42 19.87
N GLY A 81 -11.59 18.69 20.93
CA GLY A 81 -12.33 17.42 20.83
C GLY A 81 -11.52 16.20 20.48
N VAL A 82 -10.24 16.32 20.12
CA VAL A 82 -9.33 15.17 19.94
C VAL A 82 -9.00 14.56 21.29
N THR A 83 -9.33 13.28 21.49
CA THR A 83 -9.12 12.56 22.76
C THR A 83 -8.25 11.32 22.62
N GLU A 84 -8.02 10.82 21.39
CA GLU A 84 -7.26 9.61 21.13
C GLU A 84 -5.76 9.87 20.96
N PHE A 85 -5.34 11.14 20.80
CA PHE A 85 -3.95 11.54 20.56
C PHE A 85 -3.52 12.69 21.45
N ALA A 86 -2.23 12.70 21.80
CA ALA A 86 -1.55 13.77 22.52
C ALA A 86 -0.31 14.24 21.73
N VAL A 87 0.17 15.46 22.05
CA VAL A 87 1.43 15.97 21.52
C VAL A 87 2.57 15.04 21.92
N GLY A 88 3.37 14.64 20.94
CA GLY A 88 4.48 13.69 21.11
C GLY A 88 4.15 12.26 20.72
N ASP A 89 2.88 11.91 20.48
CA ASP A 89 2.49 10.55 20.10
C ASP A 89 3.06 10.18 18.72
N PRO A 90 3.72 9.01 18.59
CA PRO A 90 4.13 8.48 17.31
C PRO A 90 2.93 7.94 16.53
N VAL A 91 2.78 8.37 15.28
CA VAL A 91 1.63 8.05 14.45
C VAL A 91 2.02 7.65 13.03
N THR A 92 1.09 6.95 12.35
CA THR A 92 1.08 6.78 10.90
C THR A 92 -0.22 7.27 10.32
N THR A 93 -0.18 7.69 9.07
CA THR A 93 -1.35 8.07 8.27
C THR A 93 -1.63 7.00 7.23
N GLY A 94 -2.83 6.97 6.70
CA GLY A 94 -3.25 6.04 5.66
C GLY A 94 -4.42 6.56 4.84
N PRO A 95 -5.03 5.74 3.99
CA PRO A 95 -6.20 6.14 3.23
C PRO A 95 -7.32 6.62 4.17
N GLY A 96 -8.11 7.54 3.71
CA GLY A 96 -9.19 8.19 4.49
C GLY A 96 -9.11 9.70 4.37
N ILE A 97 -8.17 10.17 3.54
CA ILE A 97 -7.97 11.58 3.23
C ILE A 97 -8.25 11.84 1.74
N GLU A 98 -8.58 13.08 1.42
CA GLU A 98 -8.65 13.58 0.06
C GLU A 98 -7.26 14.11 -0.34
N MET A 99 -6.58 13.46 -1.32
CA MET A 99 -5.19 13.76 -1.62
C MET A 99 -4.95 15.21 -2.06
N SER A 100 -5.86 15.81 -2.86
CA SER A 100 -5.66 17.18 -3.34
C SER A 100 -5.59 18.19 -2.21
N ALA A 101 -6.36 17.99 -1.15
CA ALA A 101 -6.45 18.91 -0.02
C ALA A 101 -5.54 18.51 1.16
N GLN A 102 -5.44 17.19 1.43
CA GLN A 102 -4.85 16.64 2.64
C GLN A 102 -3.63 15.76 2.38
N GLY A 103 -3.13 15.74 1.13
CA GLY A 103 -1.97 14.91 0.76
C GLY A 103 -0.76 15.16 1.67
N VAL A 104 -0.12 14.07 2.06
CA VAL A 104 0.86 14.04 3.16
C VAL A 104 2.31 14.27 2.73
N TYR A 105 2.59 14.54 1.47
CA TYR A 105 3.94 14.83 1.00
C TYR A 105 4.40 16.23 1.43
N ALA A 106 4.67 16.39 2.71
CA ALA A 106 5.02 17.64 3.36
C ALA A 106 5.86 17.37 4.62
N GLU A 107 6.52 18.41 5.15
CA GLU A 107 7.16 18.34 6.48
C GLU A 107 6.14 18.38 7.62
N ARG A 108 5.00 19.05 7.39
CA ARG A 108 3.87 19.15 8.33
C ARG A 108 2.54 19.06 7.59
N VAL A 109 1.58 18.38 8.19
CA VAL A 109 0.24 18.24 7.63
C VAL A 109 -0.81 18.26 8.73
N VAL A 110 -1.92 18.96 8.47
CA VAL A 110 -3.12 18.92 9.32
C VAL A 110 -4.06 17.88 8.74
N LEU A 111 -4.50 16.95 9.58
CA LEU A 111 -5.35 15.83 9.19
C LEU A 111 -6.49 15.63 10.21
N PRO A 112 -7.65 15.12 9.78
CA PRO A 112 -8.63 14.58 10.71
C PRO A 112 -7.98 13.52 11.61
N ASP A 113 -8.31 13.49 12.89
CA ASP A 113 -7.83 12.47 13.82
C ASP A 113 -8.19 11.05 13.36
N THR A 114 -9.29 10.90 12.64
CA THR A 114 -9.74 9.64 12.04
C THR A 114 -8.85 9.14 10.89
N ALA A 115 -8.01 9.99 10.31
CA ALA A 115 -7.03 9.63 9.27
C ALA A 115 -5.65 9.27 9.84
N VAL A 116 -5.52 9.21 11.17
CA VAL A 116 -4.29 8.94 11.88
C VAL A 116 -4.47 7.72 12.78
N VAL A 117 -3.43 6.92 12.91
CA VAL A 117 -3.42 5.74 13.78
C VAL A 117 -2.13 5.68 14.60
N PRO A 118 -2.18 5.14 15.83
CA PRO A 118 -0.99 5.03 16.67
C PRO A 118 0.04 4.06 16.03
N ARG A 119 1.29 4.50 15.98
CA ARG A 119 2.45 3.68 15.63
C ARG A 119 3.10 3.19 16.93
N PRO A 120 3.47 1.90 17.04
CA PRO A 120 4.22 1.42 18.21
C PRO A 120 5.53 2.21 18.39
N GLU A 121 5.85 2.61 19.62
CA GLU A 121 7.07 3.37 19.92
C GLU A 121 8.36 2.66 19.49
N THR A 122 8.36 1.32 19.51
CA THR A 122 9.48 0.48 19.08
C THR A 122 9.67 0.41 17.55
N VAL A 123 8.73 1.00 16.79
CA VAL A 123 8.77 1.02 15.33
C VAL A 123 9.20 2.41 14.87
N ASP A 124 10.29 2.51 14.12
CA ASP A 124 10.77 3.77 13.57
C ASP A 124 9.83 4.33 12.48
N ALA A 125 10.01 5.60 12.13
CA ALA A 125 9.14 6.28 11.18
C ALA A 125 9.24 5.71 9.76
N VAL A 126 10.41 5.25 9.32
CA VAL A 126 10.63 4.64 8.00
C VAL A 126 9.84 3.34 7.89
N THR A 127 9.92 2.49 8.90
CA THR A 127 9.14 1.25 9.00
C THR A 127 7.64 1.55 9.05
N GLY A 128 7.22 2.56 9.82
CA GLY A 128 5.82 3.01 9.90
C GLY A 128 5.27 3.45 8.54
N ALA A 129 6.02 4.29 7.83
CA ALA A 129 5.65 4.77 6.48
C ALA A 129 5.72 3.68 5.39
N ALA A 130 6.36 2.55 5.67
CA ALA A 130 6.41 1.42 4.75
C ALA A 130 5.32 0.36 5.03
N ALA A 131 4.61 0.45 6.16
CA ALA A 131 3.78 -0.62 6.67
C ALA A 131 2.27 -0.40 6.54
N TRP A 132 1.76 0.77 6.93
CA TRP A 132 0.33 0.96 7.14
C TRP A 132 -0.51 0.58 5.91
N LEU A 133 -0.28 1.25 4.78
CA LEU A 133 -1.09 1.01 3.59
C LEU A 133 -0.91 -0.40 3.04
N THR A 134 0.31 -0.89 3.02
CA THR A 134 0.63 -2.18 2.41
C THR A 134 0.03 -3.36 3.17
N TYR A 135 0.19 -3.38 4.49
CA TYR A 135 -0.33 -4.49 5.32
C TYR A 135 -1.83 -4.38 5.55
N THR A 136 -2.39 -3.18 5.67
CA THR A 136 -3.86 -3.05 5.77
C THR A 136 -4.57 -3.43 4.48
N THR A 137 -3.94 -3.17 3.32
CA THR A 137 -4.43 -3.65 2.02
C THR A 137 -4.41 -5.19 1.96
N ALA A 138 -3.29 -5.80 2.33
CA ALA A 138 -3.18 -7.26 2.35
C ALA A 138 -4.15 -7.89 3.37
N TYR A 139 -4.22 -7.35 4.59
CA TYR A 139 -5.13 -7.78 5.65
C TYR A 139 -6.59 -7.75 5.19
N GLY A 140 -7.04 -6.60 4.72
CA GLY A 140 -8.44 -6.40 4.36
C GLY A 140 -8.86 -7.23 3.15
N ALA A 141 -7.99 -7.35 2.16
CA ALA A 141 -8.26 -8.16 0.98
C ALA A 141 -8.27 -9.66 1.33
N LEU A 142 -7.19 -10.15 1.94
CA LEU A 142 -7.01 -11.58 2.14
C LEU A 142 -7.89 -12.13 3.29
N LEU A 143 -7.97 -11.42 4.42
CA LEU A 143 -8.65 -11.94 5.60
C LEU A 143 -10.12 -11.50 5.67
N GLU A 144 -10.39 -10.21 5.50
CA GLU A 144 -11.74 -9.67 5.67
C GLU A 144 -12.63 -9.92 4.44
N THR A 145 -12.05 -9.94 3.22
CA THR A 145 -12.82 -10.09 1.97
C THR A 145 -12.79 -11.52 1.45
N ALA A 146 -11.61 -12.10 1.23
CA ALA A 146 -11.49 -13.45 0.70
C ALA A 146 -11.71 -14.55 1.77
N GLY A 147 -11.53 -14.20 3.05
CA GLY A 147 -11.63 -15.19 4.13
C GLY A 147 -10.55 -16.28 4.06
N LEU A 148 -9.34 -15.91 3.64
CA LEU A 148 -8.17 -16.80 3.55
C LEU A 148 -7.92 -17.49 4.89
N LYS A 149 -7.70 -18.81 4.86
CA LYS A 149 -7.57 -19.67 6.04
C LYS A 149 -6.21 -20.33 6.13
N PRO A 150 -5.82 -20.82 7.31
CA PRO A 150 -4.65 -21.70 7.44
C PRO A 150 -4.76 -22.92 6.50
N GLY A 151 -3.66 -23.17 5.78
CA GLY A 151 -3.58 -24.26 4.80
C GLY A 151 -4.01 -23.88 3.38
N ASP A 152 -4.73 -22.78 3.18
CA ASP A 152 -5.09 -22.29 1.84
C ASP A 152 -3.84 -21.80 1.08
N HIS A 153 -3.81 -22.03 -0.23
CA HIS A 153 -2.81 -21.41 -1.11
C HIS A 153 -3.30 -20.06 -1.60
N VAL A 154 -2.43 -19.08 -1.57
CA VAL A 154 -2.69 -17.76 -2.16
C VAL A 154 -1.63 -17.44 -3.21
N LEU A 155 -2.08 -17.25 -4.47
CA LEU A 155 -1.23 -16.79 -5.56
C LEU A 155 -1.17 -15.27 -5.55
N ILE A 156 0.04 -14.70 -5.44
CA ILE A 156 0.26 -13.26 -5.30
C ILE A 156 0.99 -12.77 -6.54
N THR A 157 0.32 -11.92 -7.34
CA THR A 157 0.97 -11.23 -8.47
C THR A 157 1.64 -9.94 -8.02
N GLY A 158 2.63 -9.47 -8.79
CA GLY A 158 3.39 -8.29 -8.38
C GLY A 158 4.01 -8.44 -6.99
N ALA A 159 4.40 -9.65 -6.61
CA ALA A 159 4.79 -10.03 -5.25
C ALA A 159 5.99 -9.25 -4.71
N SER A 160 6.82 -8.66 -5.56
CA SER A 160 7.95 -7.80 -5.15
C SER A 160 7.57 -6.35 -4.83
N SER A 161 6.30 -5.96 -5.02
CA SER A 161 5.80 -4.64 -4.62
C SER A 161 5.63 -4.53 -3.09
N GLY A 162 5.42 -3.31 -2.58
CA GLY A 162 5.15 -3.12 -1.14
C GLY A 162 3.97 -3.96 -0.65
N VAL A 163 2.84 -3.94 -1.37
CA VAL A 163 1.65 -4.73 -1.00
C VAL A 163 1.89 -6.24 -1.21
N GLY A 164 2.57 -6.64 -2.28
CA GLY A 164 2.89 -8.05 -2.53
C GLY A 164 3.78 -8.65 -1.43
N THR A 165 4.80 -7.91 -0.99
CA THR A 165 5.68 -8.34 0.12
C THR A 165 4.94 -8.41 1.46
N ALA A 166 3.97 -7.51 1.70
CA ALA A 166 3.10 -7.56 2.86
C ALA A 166 2.15 -8.77 2.81
N ALA A 167 1.57 -9.06 1.63
CA ALA A 167 0.66 -10.19 1.44
C ALA A 167 1.33 -11.54 1.74
N ILE A 168 2.58 -11.73 1.34
CA ILE A 168 3.37 -12.92 1.70
C ILE A 168 3.43 -13.08 3.23
N GLN A 169 3.77 -12.01 3.94
CA GLN A 169 3.93 -12.05 5.40
C GLN A 169 2.58 -12.21 6.12
N VAL A 170 1.52 -11.57 5.63
CA VAL A 170 0.15 -11.72 6.17
C VAL A 170 -0.33 -13.17 6.00
N ALA A 171 -0.17 -13.76 4.81
CA ALA A 171 -0.54 -15.15 4.53
C ALA A 171 0.21 -16.12 5.47
N ARG A 172 1.53 -15.97 5.59
CA ARG A 172 2.31 -16.80 6.51
C ARG A 172 1.89 -16.67 7.96
N ARG A 173 1.58 -15.44 8.41
CA ARG A 173 1.19 -15.19 9.80
C ARG A 173 -0.06 -15.97 10.21
N ILE A 174 -0.97 -16.21 9.27
CA ILE A 174 -2.18 -16.99 9.53
C ILE A 174 -2.04 -18.47 9.19
N GLY A 175 -0.88 -18.91 8.69
CA GLY A 175 -0.66 -20.32 8.29
C GLY A 175 -1.16 -20.66 6.89
N ALA A 176 -1.45 -19.69 6.03
CA ALA A 176 -1.69 -19.91 4.61
C ALA A 176 -0.36 -20.04 3.84
N ILE A 177 -0.42 -20.56 2.62
CA ILE A 177 0.73 -20.92 1.78
C ILE A 177 0.87 -19.91 0.62
N PRO A 178 1.78 -18.92 0.70
CA PRO A 178 1.94 -17.92 -0.35
C PRO A 178 2.76 -18.44 -1.53
N LEU A 179 2.16 -18.41 -2.71
CA LEU A 179 2.80 -18.62 -4.02
C LEU A 179 3.01 -17.25 -4.65
N ALA A 180 4.25 -16.86 -4.88
CA ALA A 180 4.59 -15.53 -5.40
C ALA A 180 4.90 -15.58 -6.90
N THR A 181 4.53 -14.53 -7.66
CA THR A 181 5.01 -14.39 -9.03
C THR A 181 6.03 -13.25 -9.15
N THR A 182 7.03 -13.44 -9.99
CA THR A 182 7.96 -12.41 -10.45
C THR A 182 8.20 -12.56 -11.94
N ARG A 183 8.48 -11.47 -12.64
CA ARG A 183 8.77 -11.55 -14.09
C ARG A 183 10.05 -12.32 -14.38
N THR A 184 11.11 -12.07 -13.59
CA THR A 184 12.44 -12.60 -13.81
C THR A 184 13.03 -13.23 -12.55
N GLU A 185 14.04 -14.09 -12.70
CA GLU A 185 14.79 -14.73 -11.60
C GLU A 185 15.40 -13.73 -10.60
N ALA A 186 15.68 -12.49 -11.01
CA ALA A 186 16.43 -11.52 -10.21
C ALA A 186 15.87 -11.26 -8.81
N LYS A 187 14.54 -11.41 -8.64
CA LYS A 187 13.87 -11.17 -7.35
C LYS A 187 13.44 -12.46 -6.63
N LYS A 188 13.58 -13.63 -7.27
CA LYS A 188 13.09 -14.92 -6.78
C LYS A 188 13.64 -15.26 -5.39
N ARG A 189 14.96 -15.19 -5.23
CA ARG A 189 15.61 -15.49 -3.96
C ARG A 189 15.08 -14.63 -2.82
N ARG A 190 14.91 -13.32 -3.04
CA ARG A 190 14.40 -12.39 -2.02
C ARG A 190 12.97 -12.67 -1.62
N LEU A 191 12.13 -13.14 -2.57
CA LEU A 191 10.74 -13.54 -2.28
C LEU A 191 10.69 -14.80 -1.44
N LEU A 192 11.55 -15.80 -1.71
CA LEU A 192 11.69 -17.00 -0.89
C LEU A 192 12.18 -16.66 0.52
N ASP A 193 13.21 -15.80 0.63
CA ASP A 193 13.75 -15.37 1.94
C ASP A 193 12.71 -14.57 2.76
N LEU A 194 11.80 -13.87 2.09
CA LEU A 194 10.68 -13.16 2.73
C LEU A 194 9.60 -14.13 3.23
N GLY A 195 9.57 -15.33 2.68
CA GLY A 195 8.68 -16.39 3.11
C GLY A 195 7.63 -16.84 2.10
N ALA A 196 7.78 -16.52 0.81
CA ALA A 196 7.02 -17.23 -0.20
C ALA A 196 7.41 -18.72 -0.16
N GLU A 197 6.42 -19.62 -0.17
CA GLU A 197 6.68 -21.06 -0.22
C GLU A 197 7.28 -21.45 -1.57
N HIS A 198 6.73 -20.89 -2.64
CA HIS A 198 7.23 -21.03 -4.00
C HIS A 198 7.20 -19.70 -4.74
N VAL A 199 8.06 -19.59 -5.75
CA VAL A 199 8.11 -18.42 -6.64
C VAL A 199 8.11 -18.89 -8.10
N ILE A 200 7.13 -18.43 -8.85
CA ILE A 200 6.93 -18.69 -10.27
C ILE A 200 7.48 -17.51 -11.06
N VAL A 201 8.36 -17.78 -12.04
CA VAL A 201 8.95 -16.76 -12.92
C VAL A 201 8.12 -16.65 -14.18
N SER A 202 7.24 -15.65 -14.25
CA SER A 202 6.19 -15.56 -15.27
C SER A 202 6.69 -15.33 -16.71
N ASP A 203 7.93 -14.86 -16.90
CA ASP A 203 8.51 -14.73 -18.25
C ASP A 203 8.98 -16.08 -18.80
N ASP A 204 9.24 -17.08 -17.94
CA ASP A 204 9.78 -18.39 -18.28
C ASP A 204 8.79 -19.54 -18.04
N GLU A 205 7.82 -19.35 -17.15
CA GLU A 205 6.91 -20.40 -16.66
C GLU A 205 5.44 -20.01 -16.86
N ASP A 206 4.61 -20.99 -17.18
CA ASP A 206 3.14 -20.87 -17.22
C ASP A 206 2.61 -20.80 -15.77
N VAL A 207 2.14 -19.62 -15.37
CA VAL A 207 1.70 -19.35 -14.00
C VAL A 207 0.55 -20.27 -13.57
N ALA A 208 -0.43 -20.54 -14.44
CA ALA A 208 -1.57 -21.37 -14.10
C ALA A 208 -1.16 -22.84 -13.95
N LYS A 209 -0.38 -23.36 -14.89
CA LYS A 209 0.15 -24.72 -14.85
C LYS A 209 1.01 -24.98 -13.62
N GLU A 210 1.93 -24.05 -13.32
CA GLU A 210 2.82 -24.18 -12.16
C GLU A 210 2.04 -24.05 -10.84
N THR A 211 1.08 -23.14 -10.75
CA THR A 211 0.20 -23.07 -9.56
C THR A 211 -0.53 -24.39 -9.33
N ARG A 212 -1.13 -24.99 -10.37
CA ARG A 212 -1.80 -26.29 -10.22
C ARG A 212 -0.82 -27.39 -9.83
N ARG A 213 0.38 -27.42 -10.39
CA ARG A 213 1.40 -28.40 -9.99
C ARG A 213 1.79 -28.27 -8.52
N LEU A 214 1.99 -27.02 -8.05
CA LEU A 214 2.42 -26.71 -6.68
C LEU A 214 1.31 -26.98 -5.64
N THR A 215 0.03 -26.87 -6.03
CA THR A 215 -1.13 -27.16 -5.18
C THR A 215 -1.63 -28.60 -5.26
N GLY A 216 -0.93 -29.47 -5.98
CA GLY A 216 -1.33 -30.87 -6.18
C GLY A 216 -2.52 -31.06 -7.12
N GLY A 217 -2.86 -30.07 -7.93
CA GLY A 217 -3.89 -30.12 -8.99
C GLY A 217 -5.04 -29.13 -8.89
N PRO A 218 -5.58 -28.83 -7.67
CA PRO A 218 -6.78 -27.96 -7.57
C PRO A 218 -6.57 -26.53 -8.05
N GLY A 219 -5.41 -25.94 -7.83
CA GLY A 219 -5.15 -24.51 -7.98
C GLY A 219 -5.14 -23.79 -6.63
N ALA A 220 -4.99 -22.47 -6.63
CA ALA A 220 -4.99 -21.64 -5.42
C ALA A 220 -6.41 -21.29 -4.99
N GLU A 221 -6.71 -21.30 -3.70
CA GLU A 221 -7.99 -20.86 -3.13
C GLU A 221 -8.22 -19.37 -3.33
N VAL A 222 -7.13 -18.58 -3.32
CA VAL A 222 -7.17 -17.14 -3.50
C VAL A 222 -6.11 -16.69 -4.50
N ILE A 223 -6.48 -15.79 -5.41
CA ILE A 223 -5.53 -15.03 -6.24
C ILE A 223 -5.60 -13.58 -5.81
N PHE A 224 -4.46 -13.00 -5.45
CA PHE A 224 -4.31 -11.61 -5.05
C PHE A 224 -3.56 -10.84 -6.13
N ASP A 225 -4.31 -10.10 -6.97
CA ASP A 225 -3.80 -9.53 -8.21
C ASP A 225 -3.65 -8.01 -8.17
N ALA A 226 -2.43 -7.58 -8.51
CA ALA A 226 -2.06 -6.17 -8.69
C ALA A 226 -2.05 -5.72 -10.16
N ILE A 227 -2.09 -6.67 -11.10
CA ILE A 227 -1.72 -6.42 -12.50
C ILE A 227 -2.93 -6.07 -13.34
N GLY A 228 -3.98 -6.90 -13.32
CA GLY A 228 -5.12 -6.75 -14.23
C GLY A 228 -4.77 -7.04 -15.69
N GLY A 229 -5.38 -6.29 -16.62
CA GLY A 229 -5.10 -6.35 -18.04
C GLY A 229 -5.36 -7.70 -18.71
N PRO A 230 -4.81 -7.96 -19.92
CA PRO A 230 -5.06 -9.21 -20.66
C PRO A 230 -4.60 -10.48 -19.96
N GLY A 231 -3.66 -10.38 -19.00
CA GLY A 231 -3.21 -11.51 -18.19
C GLY A 231 -4.24 -12.01 -17.18
N PHE A 232 -5.30 -11.25 -16.93
CA PHE A 232 -6.29 -11.57 -15.90
C PHE A 232 -7.07 -12.87 -16.19
N ARG A 233 -7.50 -13.08 -17.43
CA ARG A 233 -8.23 -14.30 -17.83
C ARG A 233 -7.38 -15.58 -17.69
N PRO A 234 -6.17 -15.68 -18.26
CA PRO A 234 -5.34 -16.87 -18.05
C PRO A 234 -4.92 -17.04 -16.59
N LEU A 235 -4.75 -15.96 -15.83
CA LEU A 235 -4.47 -16.04 -14.39
C LEU A 235 -5.60 -16.78 -13.64
N GLY A 236 -6.86 -16.59 -14.02
CA GLY A 236 -7.99 -17.29 -13.45
C GLY A 236 -7.90 -18.82 -13.56
N GLU A 237 -7.20 -19.36 -14.56
CA GLU A 237 -6.98 -20.80 -14.69
C GLU A 237 -6.12 -21.38 -13.55
N ALA A 238 -5.41 -20.55 -12.81
CA ALA A 238 -4.68 -20.94 -11.60
C ALA A 238 -5.58 -21.11 -10.37
N LEU A 239 -6.85 -20.67 -10.44
CA LEU A 239 -7.78 -20.68 -9.30
C LEU A 239 -8.37 -22.09 -9.08
N ALA A 240 -8.55 -22.46 -7.83
CA ALA A 240 -9.31 -23.62 -7.42
C ALA A 240 -10.81 -23.41 -7.68
N GLU A 241 -11.57 -24.50 -7.82
CA GLU A 241 -13.02 -24.43 -7.95
C GLU A 241 -13.66 -23.75 -6.74
N GLY A 242 -14.49 -22.75 -6.99
CA GLY A 242 -15.11 -21.92 -5.94
C GLY A 242 -14.18 -20.91 -5.29
N GLY A 243 -12.95 -20.79 -5.77
CA GLY A 243 -11.97 -19.83 -5.26
C GLY A 243 -12.29 -18.37 -5.56
N ALA A 244 -11.48 -17.46 -5.03
CA ALA A 244 -11.67 -16.02 -5.14
C ALA A 244 -10.48 -15.31 -5.80
N MET A 245 -10.75 -14.41 -6.76
CA MET A 245 -9.80 -13.47 -7.31
C MET A 245 -10.02 -12.08 -6.70
N LEU A 246 -8.99 -11.52 -6.09
CA LEU A 246 -8.99 -10.19 -5.50
C LEU A 246 -8.12 -9.25 -6.33
N VAL A 247 -8.74 -8.30 -7.01
CA VAL A 247 -8.04 -7.27 -7.79
C VAL A 247 -7.92 -6.01 -6.95
N TYR A 248 -6.70 -5.66 -6.54
CA TYR A 248 -6.43 -4.48 -5.71
C TYR A 248 -5.60 -3.40 -6.43
N GLY A 249 -5.14 -3.70 -7.63
CA GLY A 249 -4.36 -2.80 -8.46
C GLY A 249 -4.69 -2.99 -9.93
N TRP A 250 -4.22 -2.06 -10.75
CA TRP A 250 -4.42 -2.04 -12.20
C TRP A 250 -3.14 -1.55 -12.87
N LEU A 251 -2.05 -2.32 -12.70
CA LEU A 251 -0.74 -1.94 -13.25
C LEU A 251 -0.72 -2.04 -14.78
N ASP A 252 -1.47 -2.98 -15.34
CA ASP A 252 -1.75 -3.06 -16.77
C ASP A 252 -3.17 -2.53 -17.02
N GLN A 253 -3.27 -1.32 -17.57
CA GLN A 253 -4.54 -0.62 -17.79
C GLN A 253 -5.28 -1.06 -19.06
N ARG A 254 -4.74 -2.02 -19.82
CA ARG A 254 -5.43 -2.59 -20.98
C ARG A 254 -6.66 -3.39 -20.52
N PRO A 255 -7.68 -3.56 -21.39
CA PRO A 255 -8.89 -4.32 -21.04
C PRO A 255 -8.57 -5.72 -20.52
N ALA A 256 -9.27 -6.13 -19.47
CA ALA A 256 -9.22 -7.47 -18.91
C ALA A 256 -10.45 -8.28 -19.33
N GLU A 257 -10.28 -9.55 -19.66
CA GLU A 257 -11.36 -10.48 -19.91
C GLU A 257 -11.62 -11.35 -18.68
N LEU A 258 -12.87 -11.73 -18.45
CA LEU A 258 -13.23 -12.62 -17.34
C LEU A 258 -12.69 -14.05 -17.58
N PRO A 259 -12.24 -14.75 -16.52
CA PRO A 259 -11.93 -16.17 -16.58
C PRO A 259 -13.15 -17.03 -16.92
N TRP A 260 -12.92 -18.22 -17.48
CA TRP A 260 -13.98 -19.17 -17.88
C TRP A 260 -14.11 -20.40 -16.95
N ASN A 261 -13.28 -20.52 -15.92
CA ASN A 261 -13.26 -21.64 -14.99
C ASN A 261 -14.25 -21.44 -13.82
N TRP A 262 -15.52 -21.56 -14.08
CA TRP A 262 -16.59 -21.40 -13.08
C TRP A 262 -16.84 -22.67 -12.25
N PRO A 263 -17.33 -22.52 -10.98
CA PRO A 263 -17.64 -21.29 -10.27
C PRO A 263 -16.41 -20.60 -9.67
N LEU A 264 -16.40 -19.26 -9.71
CA LEU A 264 -15.40 -18.42 -9.04
C LEU A 264 -16.02 -17.12 -8.56
N THR A 265 -15.35 -16.43 -7.63
CA THR A 265 -15.72 -15.09 -7.19
C THR A 265 -14.64 -14.07 -7.58
N ILE A 266 -15.04 -12.92 -8.09
CA ILE A 266 -14.13 -11.81 -8.38
C ILE A 266 -14.51 -10.62 -7.49
N HIS A 267 -13.55 -10.14 -6.72
CA HIS A 267 -13.67 -8.93 -5.92
C HIS A 267 -12.71 -7.86 -6.43
N THR A 268 -13.21 -6.67 -6.70
CA THR A 268 -12.37 -5.47 -6.75
C THR A 268 -12.20 -4.97 -5.32
N TYR A 269 -10.97 -4.66 -4.92
CA TYR A 269 -10.68 -4.28 -3.54
C TYR A 269 -10.06 -2.89 -3.46
N ALA A 270 -10.64 -2.04 -2.60
CA ALA A 270 -10.10 -0.74 -2.22
C ALA A 270 -9.92 -0.70 -0.69
N ASN A 271 -8.72 -0.45 -0.23
CA ASN A 271 -8.40 -0.41 1.20
C ASN A 271 -9.24 0.62 1.98
N PHE A 272 -9.64 1.69 1.33
CA PHE A 272 -10.52 2.72 1.90
C PHE A 272 -11.83 2.14 2.46
N ALA A 273 -12.43 1.15 1.81
CA ALA A 273 -13.66 0.52 2.28
C ALA A 273 -13.53 -0.10 3.69
N LEU A 274 -12.34 -0.63 4.00
CA LEU A 274 -12.03 -1.14 5.35
C LEU A 274 -11.66 0.00 6.31
N THR A 275 -10.71 0.85 5.92
CA THR A 275 -10.05 1.80 6.82
C THR A 275 -10.89 3.05 7.12
N SER A 276 -11.92 3.37 6.31
CA SER A 276 -12.89 4.43 6.57
C SER A 276 -13.86 4.10 7.72
N THR A 277 -14.04 2.82 8.04
CA THR A 277 -14.92 2.42 9.14
C THR A 277 -14.15 2.35 10.48
N PRO A 278 -14.70 2.88 11.61
CA PRO A 278 -14.02 2.78 12.90
C PRO A 278 -13.66 1.34 13.30
N ALA A 279 -14.54 0.39 13.04
CA ALA A 279 -14.31 -1.01 13.36
C ALA A 279 -13.21 -1.63 12.49
N GLY A 280 -13.21 -1.38 11.17
CA GLY A 280 -12.19 -1.86 10.25
C GLY A 280 -10.82 -1.26 10.56
N ARG A 281 -10.77 0.05 10.85
CA ARG A 281 -9.55 0.75 11.26
C ARG A 281 -8.97 0.14 12.55
N ARG A 282 -9.78 -0.09 13.59
CA ARG A 282 -9.31 -0.73 14.85
C ARG A 282 -8.75 -2.13 14.61
N ARG A 283 -9.48 -2.99 13.84
CA ARG A 283 -9.03 -4.36 13.59
C ARG A 283 -7.73 -4.41 12.79
N SER A 284 -7.65 -3.64 11.70
CA SER A 284 -6.46 -3.60 10.84
C SER A 284 -5.25 -3.03 11.58
N THR A 285 -5.43 -1.94 12.36
CA THR A 285 -4.38 -1.35 13.20
C THR A 285 -3.90 -2.33 14.27
N ALA A 286 -4.81 -3.02 14.96
CA ALA A 286 -4.45 -3.99 15.98
C ALA A 286 -3.64 -5.16 15.40
N PHE A 287 -4.06 -5.70 14.25
CA PHE A 287 -3.37 -6.78 13.56
C PHE A 287 -1.98 -6.36 13.09
N LEU A 288 -1.88 -5.20 12.43
CA LEU A 288 -0.62 -4.64 11.95
C LEU A 288 0.34 -4.37 13.10
N ASN A 289 -0.10 -3.64 14.11
CA ASN A 289 0.75 -3.27 15.23
C ASN A 289 1.21 -4.48 16.05
N ALA A 290 0.40 -5.54 16.17
CA ALA A 290 0.83 -6.79 16.77
C ALA A 290 1.99 -7.41 15.98
N GLY A 291 1.86 -7.50 14.65
CA GLY A 291 2.90 -8.05 13.79
C GLY A 291 4.19 -7.23 13.74
N LEU A 292 4.08 -5.90 13.84
CA LEU A 292 5.26 -5.03 13.93
C LEU A 292 5.99 -5.17 15.28
N ARG A 293 5.24 -5.25 16.38
CA ARG A 293 5.84 -5.40 17.73
C ARG A 293 6.58 -6.73 17.94
N ASP A 294 6.02 -7.82 17.43
CA ASP A 294 6.63 -9.16 17.59
C ASP A 294 7.64 -9.48 16.48
N GLY A 295 7.86 -8.55 15.52
CA GLY A 295 8.78 -8.73 14.40
C GLY A 295 8.30 -9.74 13.34
N GLY A 296 7.04 -10.16 13.41
CA GLY A 296 6.41 -10.99 12.38
C GLY A 296 6.16 -10.23 11.08
N PHE A 297 6.04 -8.90 11.16
CA PHE A 297 5.98 -8.01 10.01
C PHE A 297 7.24 -7.15 9.91
N ARG A 298 7.91 -7.27 8.77
CA ARG A 298 9.14 -6.54 8.43
C ARG A 298 9.03 -6.02 7.01
N PRO A 299 8.47 -4.81 6.81
CA PRO A 299 8.30 -4.27 5.46
C PRO A 299 9.68 -4.07 4.81
N PRO A 300 9.96 -4.71 3.66
CA PRO A 300 11.20 -4.43 2.96
C PRO A 300 11.18 -2.99 2.43
N VAL A 301 12.22 -2.22 2.72
CA VAL A 301 12.45 -0.88 2.18
C VAL A 301 13.53 -0.98 1.11
N ALA A 302 13.17 -0.60 -0.12
CA ALA A 302 14.07 -0.64 -1.26
C ALA A 302 15.11 0.46 -1.19
N GLU A 303 14.67 1.67 -0.88
CA GLU A 303 15.49 2.87 -0.80
C GLU A 303 14.82 3.92 0.09
N VAL A 304 15.65 4.69 0.81
CA VAL A 304 15.25 5.86 1.58
C VAL A 304 15.91 7.09 0.94
N PHE A 305 15.11 8.02 0.45
CA PHE A 305 15.56 9.29 -0.09
C PHE A 305 15.53 10.34 1.00
N GLU A 306 16.59 11.12 1.16
CA GLU A 306 16.68 12.22 2.12
C GLU A 306 16.31 13.55 1.43
N GLY A 307 15.31 14.25 1.98
CA GLY A 307 14.78 15.53 1.51
C GLY A 307 13.65 15.43 0.47
N LEU A 308 12.64 16.28 0.60
CA LEU A 308 11.51 16.36 -0.34
C LEU A 308 11.93 16.67 -1.79
N ASP A 309 13.07 17.29 -2.01
CA ASP A 309 13.59 17.56 -3.34
C ASP A 309 13.90 16.30 -4.15
N ARG A 310 14.07 15.18 -3.45
CA ARG A 310 14.31 13.86 -4.06
C ARG A 310 13.00 13.12 -4.45
N ILE A 311 11.83 13.73 -4.22
CA ILE A 311 10.54 13.08 -4.48
C ILE A 311 10.38 12.63 -5.95
N ARG A 312 10.90 13.41 -6.91
CA ARG A 312 10.86 13.04 -8.34
C ARG A 312 11.67 11.77 -8.62
N ASP A 313 12.84 11.64 -8.01
CA ASP A 313 13.70 10.46 -8.17
C ASP A 313 13.05 9.23 -7.55
N ALA A 314 12.44 9.38 -6.37
CA ALA A 314 11.68 8.34 -5.71
C ALA A 314 10.50 7.85 -6.58
N HIS A 315 9.76 8.76 -7.20
CA HIS A 315 8.70 8.41 -8.16
C HIS A 315 9.23 7.71 -9.41
N ARG A 316 10.35 8.18 -10.00
CA ARG A 316 11.00 7.51 -11.14
C ARG A 316 11.42 6.09 -10.79
N LEU A 317 12.00 5.87 -9.60
CA LEU A 317 12.34 4.53 -9.13
C LEU A 317 11.09 3.66 -8.97
N MET A 318 10.01 4.18 -8.38
CA MET A 318 8.75 3.44 -8.26
C MET A 318 8.18 3.05 -9.62
N GLU A 319 8.17 3.96 -10.58
CA GLU A 319 7.59 3.74 -11.91
C GLU A 319 8.44 2.82 -12.79
N SER A 320 9.74 2.70 -12.53
CA SER A 320 10.61 1.74 -13.22
C SER A 320 10.30 0.27 -12.90
N ASN A 321 9.57 -0.02 -11.82
CA ASN A 321 9.30 -1.38 -11.30
C ASN A 321 10.56 -2.20 -10.95
N ALA A 322 11.72 -1.56 -10.86
CA ALA A 322 12.99 -2.23 -10.53
C ALA A 322 13.13 -2.54 -9.03
N HIS A 323 12.49 -1.76 -8.17
CA HIS A 323 12.56 -1.87 -6.72
C HIS A 323 11.95 -3.18 -6.17
N PHE A 324 12.25 -3.47 -4.90
CA PHE A 324 11.68 -4.57 -4.13
C PHE A 324 11.21 -4.05 -2.78
N GLY A 325 9.92 -4.14 -2.52
CA GLY A 325 9.31 -3.57 -1.32
C GLY A 325 8.94 -2.10 -1.48
N LYS A 326 9.07 -1.33 -0.43
CA LYS A 326 8.61 0.06 -0.33
C LYS A 326 9.73 1.06 -0.62
N ILE A 327 9.38 2.20 -1.16
CA ILE A 327 10.25 3.37 -1.30
C ILE A 327 9.79 4.40 -0.28
N VAL A 328 10.73 5.00 0.43
CA VAL A 328 10.47 5.98 1.50
C VAL A 328 11.23 7.27 1.21
N VAL A 329 10.62 8.42 1.52
CA VAL A 329 11.28 9.73 1.51
C VAL A 329 11.20 10.31 2.92
N LYS A 330 12.30 10.83 3.45
CA LYS A 330 12.30 11.65 4.65
C LYS A 330 12.26 13.11 4.22
N PRO A 331 11.29 13.88 4.72
CA PRO A 331 11.17 15.29 4.38
C PRO A 331 12.37 16.14 4.76
#